data_0abed6cb1ae8ca6a564879b6b867e744
#
_entry.id   0abed6cb1ae8ca6a564879b6b867e744
#
_cell.length_a   1.000
_cell.length_b   1.000
_cell.length_c   1.000
_cell.angle_alpha   90.00
_cell.angle_beta   90.00
_cell.angle_gamma   90.00
#
_symmetry.space_group_name_H-M   'P 1'
#
loop_
_entity.id
_entity.type
_entity.pdbx_description
1 polymer ?
#
loop_
_entity_poly.entity_id
_entity_poly.type
_entity_poly.pdbx_seq_one_letter_code
_entity_poly.pdbx_strand_id
1 'polypeptide(L)'
;LIPDWKSRGAPLETPAKSDRFYLLSKRFALRVPTPPQMHNKGNYITSLGNLCRWLGEQAEELGVDIFPGFSGSDLSLDADGSIKGVITGDMGRTKDGSEGDNFEPGIELRGKQTIFAEGCRGSLTKKLFDRFKLRTDCDPQVYGIGIKEVWQLDPANFVSGQITHTAGWPMDL
;
A
#
# COMPACT_ATOMS: atom_id res chain seq x y z
N LEU A 1 -9.94 13.31 -9.10
CA LEU A 1 -10.91 12.69 -8.20
C LEU A 1 -11.40 13.69 -7.14
N ILE A 2 -10.51 14.40 -6.45
CA ILE A 2 -10.83 15.41 -5.44
C ILE A 2 -10.16 16.72 -5.87
N PRO A 3 -10.81 17.54 -6.72
CA PRO A 3 -10.17 18.73 -7.31
C PRO A 3 -9.82 19.80 -6.28
N ASP A 4 -10.54 19.85 -5.18
CA ASP A 4 -10.40 20.79 -4.06
C ASP A 4 -9.55 20.21 -2.89
N TRP A 5 -8.72 19.20 -3.16
CA TRP A 5 -7.92 18.50 -2.16
C TRP A 5 -7.07 19.41 -1.26
N LYS A 6 -6.61 20.57 -1.79
CA LYS A 6 -5.82 21.54 -1.01
C LYS A 6 -6.65 22.21 0.07
N SER A 7 -7.84 22.67 -0.27
CA SER A 7 -8.75 23.32 0.70
C SER A 7 -9.34 22.32 1.69
N ARG A 8 -9.37 21.04 1.32
CA ARG A 8 -9.80 19.93 2.17
C ARG A 8 -8.67 19.34 3.04
N GLY A 9 -7.51 19.97 3.07
CA GLY A 9 -6.42 19.62 3.97
C GLY A 9 -5.70 18.31 3.62
N ALA A 10 -5.63 17.92 2.35
CA ALA A 10 -4.84 16.76 1.94
C ALA A 10 -3.36 16.93 2.37
N PRO A 11 -2.72 15.89 2.93
CA PRO A 11 -1.35 15.96 3.47
C PRO A 11 -0.30 15.92 2.36
N LEU A 12 -0.43 16.80 1.37
CA LEU A 12 0.45 16.97 0.21
C LEU A 12 1.19 18.30 0.30
N GLU A 13 2.01 18.49 1.35
CA GLU A 13 2.62 19.76 1.68
C GLU A 13 3.99 19.98 1.05
N THR A 14 4.72 18.91 0.72
CA THR A 14 6.09 18.98 0.22
C THR A 14 6.16 18.69 -1.28
N PRO A 15 6.14 19.69 -2.16
CA PRO A 15 6.30 19.47 -3.60
C PRO A 15 7.72 18.97 -3.92
N ALA A 16 7.83 18.05 -4.86
CA ALA A 16 9.11 17.65 -5.44
C ALA A 16 9.69 18.80 -6.25
N LYS A 17 10.87 19.30 -5.87
CA LYS A 17 11.50 20.48 -6.47
C LYS A 17 12.66 20.14 -7.39
N SER A 18 13.38 19.06 -7.10
CA SER A 18 14.55 18.66 -7.86
C SER A 18 14.82 17.17 -7.78
N ASP A 19 15.33 16.62 -8.86
CA ASP A 19 15.80 15.24 -8.95
C ASP A 19 17.32 15.22 -9.17
N ARG A 20 17.99 14.30 -8.50
CA ARG A 20 19.41 14.00 -8.69
C ARG A 20 19.58 12.51 -8.87
N PHE A 21 20.49 12.11 -9.75
CA PHE A 21 20.83 10.71 -9.95
C PHE A 21 22.33 10.50 -9.77
N TYR A 22 22.70 9.47 -8.97
CA TYR A 22 24.09 9.12 -8.72
C TYR A 22 24.34 7.64 -8.99
N LEU A 23 25.46 7.37 -9.65
CA LEU A 23 26.04 6.05 -9.71
C LEU A 23 27.06 5.91 -8.56
N LEU A 24 26.86 4.91 -7.72
CA LEU A 24 27.66 4.68 -6.53
C LEU A 24 28.68 3.57 -6.76
N SER A 25 29.90 3.80 -6.26
CA SER A 25 30.93 2.78 -6.11
C SER A 25 31.41 2.76 -4.66
N LYS A 26 32.28 1.81 -4.29
CA LYS A 26 32.87 1.78 -2.93
C LYS A 26 33.69 3.04 -2.57
N ARG A 27 34.12 3.83 -3.55
CA ARG A 27 35.07 4.94 -3.34
C ARG A 27 34.54 6.30 -3.77
N PHE A 28 33.56 6.34 -4.65
CA PHE A 28 33.07 7.60 -5.18
C PHE A 28 31.57 7.51 -5.56
N ALA A 29 30.92 8.67 -5.66
CA ALA A 29 29.58 8.86 -6.20
C ALA A 29 29.68 9.77 -7.43
N LEU A 30 29.26 9.28 -8.60
CA LEU A 30 29.24 10.03 -9.84
C LEU A 30 27.83 10.53 -10.12
N ARG A 31 27.67 11.85 -10.16
CA ARG A 31 26.39 12.44 -10.56
C ARG A 31 26.23 12.34 -12.08
N VAL A 32 25.12 11.79 -12.52
CA VAL A 32 24.75 11.68 -13.94
C VAL A 32 23.39 12.33 -14.19
N PRO A 33 23.02 12.62 -15.45
CA PRO A 33 21.70 13.13 -15.78
C PRO A 33 20.60 12.18 -15.28
N THR A 34 19.55 12.75 -14.67
CA THR A 34 18.41 11.96 -14.23
C THR A 34 17.64 11.45 -15.45
N PRO A 35 17.38 10.13 -15.57
CA PRO A 35 16.60 9.60 -16.65
C PRO A 35 15.19 10.22 -16.68
N PRO A 36 14.61 10.50 -17.86
CA PRO A 36 13.32 11.20 -17.98
C PRO A 36 12.19 10.56 -17.18
N GLN A 37 12.12 9.23 -17.12
CA GLN A 37 11.11 8.48 -16.37
C GLN A 37 11.23 8.58 -14.85
N MET A 38 12.35 9.12 -14.33
CA MET A 38 12.59 9.32 -12.91
C MET A 38 12.37 10.76 -12.45
N HIS A 39 11.89 11.64 -13.34
CA HIS A 39 11.60 13.02 -13.00
C HIS A 39 10.31 13.09 -12.19
N ASN A 40 10.35 13.84 -11.08
CA ASN A 40 9.24 13.97 -10.14
C ASN A 40 8.59 15.36 -10.15
N LYS A 41 8.85 16.17 -11.16
CA LYS A 41 8.23 17.49 -11.27
C LYS A 41 6.71 17.40 -11.28
N GLY A 42 6.06 18.10 -10.35
CA GLY A 42 4.61 18.05 -10.16
C GLY A 42 4.12 17.00 -9.17
N ASN A 43 5.00 16.14 -8.68
CA ASN A 43 4.71 15.18 -7.62
C ASN A 43 4.89 15.81 -6.23
N TYR A 44 4.41 15.11 -5.21
CA TYR A 44 4.56 15.48 -3.80
C TYR A 44 5.26 14.37 -3.02
N ILE A 45 6.10 14.77 -2.07
CA ILE A 45 6.68 13.86 -1.08
C ILE A 45 5.74 13.86 0.11
N THR A 46 5.18 12.70 0.44
CA THR A 46 4.19 12.57 1.51
C THR A 46 4.31 11.23 2.23
N SER A 47 3.76 11.16 3.44
CA SER A 47 3.50 9.89 4.11
C SER A 47 2.27 9.24 3.50
N LEU A 48 2.44 8.05 2.92
CA LEU A 48 1.32 7.29 2.37
C LEU A 48 0.28 6.94 3.45
N GLY A 49 0.71 6.68 4.69
CA GLY A 49 -0.20 6.42 5.82
C GLY A 49 -1.10 7.63 6.14
N ASN A 50 -0.53 8.85 6.12
CA ASN A 50 -1.31 10.06 6.33
C ASN A 50 -2.28 10.31 5.17
N LEU A 51 -1.84 10.08 3.94
CA LEU A 51 -2.70 10.21 2.77
C LEU A 51 -3.85 9.20 2.81
N CYS A 52 -3.58 7.93 3.15
CA CYS A 52 -4.62 6.91 3.29
C CYS A 52 -5.64 7.25 4.38
N ARG A 53 -5.19 7.80 5.52
CA ARG A 53 -6.10 8.24 6.58
C ARG A 53 -7.02 9.36 6.09
N TRP A 54 -6.45 10.38 5.48
CA TRP A 54 -7.23 11.49 4.93
C TRP A 54 -8.21 11.01 3.84
N LEU A 55 -7.80 10.09 2.96
CA LEU A 55 -8.71 9.49 1.97
C LEU A 55 -9.82 8.67 2.63
N GLY A 56 -9.53 8.00 3.74
CA GLY A 56 -10.54 7.31 4.54
C GLY A 56 -11.61 8.28 5.05
N GLU A 57 -11.20 9.39 5.66
CA GLU A 57 -12.11 10.43 6.12
C GLU A 57 -13.00 10.98 4.97
N GLN A 58 -12.41 11.18 3.77
CA GLN A 58 -13.17 11.59 2.60
C GLN A 58 -14.18 10.54 2.14
N ALA A 59 -13.84 9.25 2.27
CA ALA A 59 -14.75 8.15 1.92
C ALA A 59 -15.91 8.04 2.94
N GLU A 60 -15.62 8.18 4.23
CA GLU A 60 -16.64 8.19 5.29
C GLU A 60 -17.63 9.35 5.12
N GLU A 61 -17.17 10.55 4.74
CA GLU A 61 -18.03 11.68 4.40
C GLU A 61 -19.01 11.38 3.23
N LEU A 62 -18.63 10.46 2.35
CA LEU A 62 -19.45 9.99 1.24
C LEU A 62 -20.36 8.80 1.61
N GLY A 63 -20.37 8.39 2.88
CA GLY A 63 -21.20 7.31 3.39
C GLY A 63 -20.60 5.91 3.21
N VAL A 64 -19.28 5.81 3.07
CA VAL A 64 -18.57 4.52 3.05
C VAL A 64 -18.21 4.11 4.47
N ASP A 65 -18.61 2.92 4.88
CA ASP A 65 -18.19 2.34 6.15
C ASP A 65 -16.78 1.76 6.02
N ILE A 66 -15.86 2.16 6.90
CA ILE A 66 -14.48 1.66 6.94
C ILE A 66 -14.28 0.91 8.25
N PHE A 67 -13.80 -0.33 8.15
CA PHE A 67 -13.56 -1.22 9.30
C PHE A 67 -12.07 -1.49 9.49
N PRO A 68 -11.31 -0.57 10.11
CA PRO A 68 -9.89 -0.78 10.35
C PRO A 68 -9.68 -1.93 11.36
N GLY A 69 -8.71 -2.80 11.08
CA GLY A 69 -8.40 -3.92 11.95
C GLY A 69 -9.20 -5.20 11.70
N PHE A 70 -10.25 -5.15 10.91
CA PHE A 70 -11.00 -6.34 10.50
C PHE A 70 -10.31 -7.01 9.32
N SER A 71 -9.85 -8.25 9.50
CA SER A 71 -9.24 -9.03 8.43
C SER A 71 -10.31 -9.79 7.66
N GLY A 72 -10.25 -9.80 6.33
CA GLY A 72 -10.97 -10.77 5.52
C GLY A 72 -10.33 -12.16 5.71
N SER A 73 -11.02 -13.11 6.33
CA SER A 73 -10.48 -14.43 6.63
C SER A 73 -10.90 -15.48 5.61
N ASP A 74 -12.11 -15.36 5.07
CA ASP A 74 -12.60 -16.27 4.05
C ASP A 74 -13.55 -15.62 3.04
N LEU A 75 -13.81 -16.37 1.95
CA LEU A 75 -14.76 -15.99 0.91
C LEU A 75 -16.15 -16.45 1.31
N SER A 76 -17.14 -15.58 1.18
CA SER A 76 -18.54 -15.96 1.27
C SER A 76 -19.06 -16.27 -0.14
N LEU A 77 -19.67 -17.45 -0.31
CA LEU A 77 -20.09 -17.98 -1.59
C LEU A 77 -21.59 -18.25 -1.60
N ASP A 78 -22.20 -18.07 -2.75
CA ASP A 78 -23.54 -18.54 -3.01
C ASP A 78 -23.57 -20.06 -3.35
N ALA A 79 -24.76 -20.61 -3.45
CA ALA A 79 -24.96 -22.02 -3.76
C ALA A 79 -24.41 -22.44 -5.14
N ASP A 80 -24.34 -21.51 -6.07
CA ASP A 80 -23.74 -21.69 -7.39
C ASP A 80 -22.20 -21.54 -7.41
N GLY A 81 -21.61 -21.20 -6.26
CA GLY A 81 -20.17 -21.00 -6.09
C GLY A 81 -19.67 -19.59 -6.45
N SER A 82 -20.56 -18.66 -6.80
CA SER A 82 -20.23 -17.26 -7.01
C SER A 82 -19.88 -16.55 -5.71
N ILE A 83 -19.10 -15.45 -5.79
CA ILE A 83 -18.74 -14.63 -4.63
C ILE A 83 -19.90 -13.72 -4.27
N LYS A 84 -20.41 -13.84 -3.06
CA LYS A 84 -21.43 -12.92 -2.51
C LYS A 84 -20.89 -11.96 -1.44
N GLY A 85 -19.64 -12.16 -0.99
CA GLY A 85 -19.03 -11.32 0.01
C GLY A 85 -17.78 -11.92 0.64
N VAL A 86 -17.48 -11.47 1.84
CA VAL A 86 -16.33 -11.93 2.63
C VAL A 86 -16.76 -12.26 4.05
N ILE A 87 -16.02 -13.16 4.70
CA ILE A 87 -16.15 -13.47 6.12
C ILE A 87 -14.97 -12.82 6.83
N THR A 88 -15.20 -12.05 7.88
CA THR A 88 -14.14 -11.46 8.69
C THR A 88 -13.54 -12.49 9.63
N GLY A 89 -12.30 -12.26 10.08
CA GLY A 89 -11.71 -13.06 11.14
C GLY A 89 -12.32 -12.76 12.50
N ASP A 90 -12.22 -13.72 13.42
CA ASP A 90 -12.57 -13.51 14.81
C ASP A 90 -11.66 -12.43 15.43
N MET A 91 -12.24 -11.65 16.32
CA MET A 91 -11.54 -10.64 17.11
C MET A 91 -11.34 -11.13 18.55
N GLY A 92 -10.32 -10.61 19.24
CA GLY A 92 -10.11 -10.88 20.68
C GLY A 92 -9.67 -12.32 21.03
N ARG A 93 -9.11 -13.08 20.09
CA ARG A 93 -8.46 -14.36 20.42
C ARG A 93 -7.11 -14.11 21.11
N THR A 94 -6.82 -14.90 22.12
CA THR A 94 -5.53 -14.91 22.80
C THR A 94 -4.44 -15.58 21.95
N LYS A 95 -3.19 -15.50 22.36
CA LYS A 95 -2.04 -16.07 21.61
C LYS A 95 -2.10 -17.59 21.44
N ASP A 96 -2.78 -18.29 22.37
CA ASP A 96 -2.99 -19.73 22.30
C ASP A 96 -4.24 -20.15 21.50
N GLY A 97 -4.98 -19.15 20.94
CA GLY A 97 -6.15 -19.37 20.12
C GLY A 97 -7.48 -19.47 20.89
N SER A 98 -7.46 -19.40 22.23
CA SER A 98 -8.67 -19.37 23.04
C SER A 98 -9.42 -18.05 22.91
N GLU A 99 -10.68 -18.02 23.34
CA GLU A 99 -11.47 -16.80 23.39
C GLU A 99 -11.03 -15.94 24.57
N GLY A 100 -10.67 -14.68 24.32
CA GLY A 100 -10.35 -13.70 25.36
C GLY A 100 -11.59 -12.94 25.82
N ASP A 101 -11.40 -12.01 26.77
CA ASP A 101 -12.50 -11.22 27.37
C ASP A 101 -13.26 -10.36 26.35
N ASN A 102 -12.61 -9.98 25.26
CA ASN A 102 -13.18 -9.18 24.16
C ASN A 102 -13.35 -10.00 22.88
N PHE A 103 -13.66 -11.29 23.01
CA PHE A 103 -13.88 -12.15 21.86
C PHE A 103 -15.16 -11.77 21.14
N GLU A 104 -15.02 -11.56 19.81
CA GLU A 104 -16.13 -11.37 18.89
C GLU A 104 -15.94 -12.32 17.70
N PRO A 105 -16.94 -13.14 17.35
CA PRO A 105 -16.83 -14.01 16.18
C PRO A 105 -16.85 -13.20 14.89
N GLY A 106 -16.18 -13.74 13.86
CA GLY A 106 -16.21 -13.17 12.52
C GLY A 106 -17.63 -13.08 11.97
N ILE A 107 -17.90 -12.06 11.17
CA ILE A 107 -19.18 -11.82 10.53
C ILE A 107 -19.10 -11.95 9.02
N GLU A 108 -20.22 -12.28 8.38
CA GLU A 108 -20.35 -12.30 6.93
C GLU A 108 -20.78 -10.92 6.42
N LEU A 109 -19.95 -10.31 5.59
CA LEU A 109 -20.25 -9.05 4.90
C LEU A 109 -20.63 -9.37 3.46
N ARG A 110 -21.85 -9.01 3.06
CA ARG A 110 -22.40 -9.29 1.72
C ARG A 110 -22.49 -8.00 0.90
N GLY A 111 -22.24 -8.12 -0.39
CA GLY A 111 -22.34 -7.02 -1.33
C GLY A 111 -22.81 -7.48 -2.70
N LYS A 112 -23.39 -6.56 -3.47
CA LYS A 112 -23.73 -6.82 -4.89
C LYS A 112 -22.48 -7.06 -5.73
N GLN A 113 -21.35 -6.47 -5.33
CA GLN A 113 -20.04 -6.59 -5.95
C GLN A 113 -18.98 -6.63 -4.86
N THR A 114 -18.01 -7.52 -4.97
CA THR A 114 -16.85 -7.60 -4.08
C THR A 114 -15.57 -7.29 -4.85
N ILE A 115 -14.78 -6.33 -4.38
CA ILE A 115 -13.51 -5.94 -4.98
C ILE A 115 -12.37 -6.34 -4.05
N PHE A 116 -11.44 -7.16 -4.54
CA PHE A 116 -10.27 -7.60 -3.81
C PHE A 116 -9.06 -6.72 -4.19
N ALA A 117 -8.67 -5.82 -3.33
CA ALA A 117 -7.58 -4.86 -3.53
C ALA A 117 -6.44 -5.09 -2.51
N GLU A 118 -6.08 -6.35 -2.27
CA GLU A 118 -5.16 -6.80 -1.22
C GLU A 118 -3.67 -6.71 -1.61
N GLY A 119 -3.35 -6.13 -2.77
CA GLY A 119 -1.98 -6.04 -3.27
C GLY A 119 -1.43 -7.35 -3.83
N CYS A 120 -0.11 -7.40 -4.00
CA CYS A 120 0.56 -8.48 -4.74
C CYS A 120 0.55 -9.86 -4.04
N ARG A 121 0.23 -9.93 -2.76
CA ARG A 121 0.20 -11.17 -1.96
C ARG A 121 -1.04 -11.29 -1.09
N GLY A 122 -2.17 -10.83 -1.58
CA GLY A 122 -3.45 -10.87 -0.87
C GLY A 122 -3.84 -12.27 -0.42
N SER A 123 -4.33 -12.40 0.81
CA SER A 123 -4.71 -13.68 1.40
C SER A 123 -5.91 -14.32 0.70
N LEU A 124 -6.99 -13.55 0.53
CA LEU A 124 -8.20 -14.02 -0.15
C LEU A 124 -7.99 -14.13 -1.66
N THR A 125 -7.18 -13.23 -2.24
CA THR A 125 -6.82 -13.29 -3.66
C THR A 125 -6.14 -14.61 -4.03
N LYS A 126 -5.32 -15.18 -3.14
CA LYS A 126 -4.74 -16.52 -3.36
C LYS A 126 -5.81 -17.62 -3.39
N LYS A 127 -6.78 -17.55 -2.45
CA LYS A 127 -7.92 -18.49 -2.44
C LYS A 127 -8.74 -18.37 -3.73
N LEU A 128 -8.92 -17.16 -4.27
CA LEU A 128 -9.58 -16.91 -5.56
C LEU A 128 -8.81 -17.54 -6.73
N PHE A 129 -7.49 -17.35 -6.77
CA PHE A 129 -6.64 -17.92 -7.81
C PHE A 129 -6.74 -19.45 -7.85
N ASP A 130 -6.69 -20.09 -6.69
CA ASP A 130 -6.78 -21.55 -6.58
C ASP A 130 -8.18 -22.06 -6.93
N ARG A 131 -9.23 -21.41 -6.43
CA ARG A 131 -10.61 -21.81 -6.63
C ARG A 131 -11.08 -21.66 -8.07
N PHE A 132 -10.83 -20.51 -8.66
CA PHE A 132 -11.28 -20.16 -10.02
C PHE A 132 -10.21 -20.39 -11.08
N LYS A 133 -9.06 -20.95 -10.70
CA LYS A 133 -7.92 -21.23 -11.58
C LYS A 133 -7.50 -20.01 -12.43
N LEU A 134 -7.53 -18.82 -11.82
CA LEU A 134 -7.29 -17.55 -12.52
C LEU A 134 -5.83 -17.37 -12.99
N ARG A 135 -4.93 -18.26 -12.59
CA ARG A 135 -3.53 -18.25 -13.01
C ARG A 135 -3.14 -19.46 -13.83
N THR A 136 -4.10 -20.19 -14.37
CA THR A 136 -3.83 -21.24 -15.35
C THR A 136 -3.21 -20.58 -16.60
N ASP A 137 -2.11 -21.11 -17.07
CA ASP A 137 -1.37 -20.61 -18.24
C ASP A 137 -0.74 -19.19 -18.07
N CYS A 138 -0.57 -18.73 -16.83
CA CYS A 138 0.17 -17.50 -16.54
C CYS A 138 1.61 -17.79 -16.12
N ASP A 139 2.53 -16.90 -16.51
CA ASP A 139 3.89 -16.92 -16.01
C ASP A 139 3.95 -16.72 -14.48
N PRO A 140 4.98 -17.25 -13.80
CA PRO A 140 5.19 -17.00 -12.38
C PRO A 140 5.28 -15.50 -12.10
N GLN A 141 4.62 -15.05 -11.02
CA GLN A 141 4.68 -13.65 -10.60
C GLN A 141 6.08 -13.32 -10.07
N VAL A 142 6.65 -12.25 -10.58
CA VAL A 142 7.93 -11.70 -10.11
C VAL A 142 7.66 -10.64 -9.04
N TYR A 143 8.42 -10.68 -7.95
CA TYR A 143 8.30 -9.75 -6.82
C TYR A 143 9.57 -8.93 -6.67
N GLY A 144 9.44 -7.60 -6.63
CA GLY A 144 10.49 -6.72 -6.15
C GLY A 144 10.49 -6.65 -4.62
N ILE A 145 11.67 -6.66 -4.01
CA ILE A 145 11.84 -6.45 -2.58
C ILE A 145 12.29 -5.01 -2.36
N GLY A 146 11.55 -4.26 -1.53
CA GLY A 146 11.89 -2.90 -1.14
C GLY A 146 12.03 -2.78 0.39
N ILE A 147 13.03 -2.02 0.83
CA ILE A 147 13.21 -1.62 2.22
C ILE A 147 12.96 -0.11 2.29
N LYS A 148 12.16 0.30 3.27
CA LYS A 148 11.85 1.71 3.51
C LYS A 148 12.29 2.11 4.90
N GLU A 149 13.07 3.19 4.98
CA GLU A 149 13.53 3.79 6.23
C GLU A 149 13.17 5.27 6.28
N VAL A 150 13.01 5.79 7.48
CA VAL A 150 12.79 7.22 7.73
C VAL A 150 13.94 7.72 8.61
N TRP A 151 14.66 8.70 8.12
CA TRP A 151 15.82 9.28 8.79
C TRP A 151 15.56 10.72 9.18
N GLN A 152 15.96 11.09 10.40
CA GLN A 152 16.04 12.48 10.81
C GLN A 152 17.41 13.02 10.40
N LEU A 153 17.42 13.97 9.48
CA LEU A 153 18.65 14.60 8.99
C LEU A 153 18.99 15.85 9.80
N ASP A 154 20.30 16.17 9.85
CA ASP A 154 20.74 17.48 10.32
C ASP A 154 20.14 18.55 9.40
N PRO A 155 19.53 19.62 9.96
CA PRO A 155 18.98 20.72 9.16
C PRO A 155 19.94 21.33 8.15
N ALA A 156 21.25 21.33 8.42
CA ALA A 156 22.29 21.82 7.51
C ALA A 156 22.41 20.97 6.23
N ASN A 157 22.01 19.70 6.29
CA ASN A 157 22.09 18.75 5.17
C ASN A 157 20.73 18.48 4.52
N PHE A 158 19.68 19.11 5.02
CA PHE A 158 18.33 18.88 4.53
C PHE A 158 17.94 19.88 3.44
N VAL A 159 17.51 19.37 2.30
CA VAL A 159 16.96 20.17 1.20
C VAL A 159 15.53 19.73 0.93
N SER A 160 14.56 20.54 1.32
CA SER A 160 13.13 20.24 1.16
C SER A 160 12.76 20.06 -0.32
N GLY A 161 12.10 18.96 -0.63
CA GLY A 161 11.63 18.63 -1.98
C GLY A 161 12.71 18.11 -2.92
N GLN A 162 13.92 17.81 -2.42
CA GLN A 162 14.94 17.13 -3.21
C GLN A 162 14.74 15.63 -3.19
N ILE A 163 14.73 15.01 -4.36
CA ILE A 163 14.71 13.56 -4.55
C ILE A 163 16.07 13.14 -5.08
N THR A 164 16.65 12.12 -4.45
CA THR A 164 17.93 11.57 -4.88
C THR A 164 17.77 10.10 -5.21
N HIS A 165 18.06 9.74 -6.45
CA HIS A 165 18.11 8.37 -6.93
C HIS A 165 19.55 7.88 -6.91
N THR A 166 19.75 6.62 -6.57
CA THR A 166 21.07 5.99 -6.58
C THR A 166 21.01 4.60 -7.20
N ALA A 167 22.09 4.21 -7.87
CA ALA A 167 22.28 2.85 -8.37
C ALA A 167 23.74 2.42 -8.18
N GLY A 168 23.99 1.13 -8.11
CA GLY A 168 25.32 0.55 -7.91
C GLY A 168 25.56 0.15 -6.45
N TRP A 169 26.79 0.33 -5.94
CA TRP A 169 27.17 -0.09 -4.60
C TRP A 169 26.21 0.46 -3.51
N PRO A 170 25.83 -0.33 -2.49
CA PRO A 170 26.29 -1.69 -2.17
C PRO A 170 25.56 -2.81 -2.94
N MET A 171 24.60 -2.48 -3.77
CA MET A 171 23.86 -3.43 -4.58
C MET A 171 24.53 -3.54 -5.93
N ASP A 172 25.51 -4.45 -6.04
CA ASP A 172 26.15 -4.76 -7.31
C ASP A 172 25.12 -5.41 -8.24
N LEU A 173 24.93 -4.78 -9.40
CA LEU A 173 24.10 -5.29 -10.50
C LEU A 173 24.93 -6.25 -11.35
#